data_4806b982e15333cbdb15ee6c5da33e60
#
_entry.id   4806b982e15333cbdb15ee6c5da33e60
#
_cell.length_a   1.000
_cell.length_b   1.000
_cell.length_c   1.000
_cell.angle_alpha   90.00
_cell.angle_beta   90.00
_cell.angle_gamma   90.00
#
_symmetry.space_group_name_H-M   'P 1'
#
loop_
_entity.id
_entity.type
_entity.pdbx_description
1 polymer ?
#
loop_
_entity_poly.entity_id
_entity_poly.type
_entity_poly.pdbx_seq_one_letter_code
_entity_poly.pdbx_strand_id
1 'polypeptide(L)'
;ISPFFKSPMADFGYDIADYRAVDPLFGTLDDFDRLLDKAHALGLKVMIDQVLSHTSIEHAWFQESRQDRTNAKADWYVWADPREDGAPPNNWLSLFGGVAWQWEPRREQYYLHNFLVDQPDLNFHNAEVQQATLDNVRFWLDRGVDGFRLDAINFCFHDAQLRDNPAKPADKRVGRGFSADNPYAYQYHYFNNTQPENLAFLERLRALLDRYPNAVSLGEISSEDSLATTAEYTAKGRLHMGYSFELLVQDYSAAYIRETVSRLEATMLEGWPCWAISNHDVVRAVTRWGGEDASPAFARMVVALLCSLRGSVCLYQGEELGLGEADVAFEDLQDPYGITFWPTFKGRDGCRTPMPWTDAPSAGFTSGKPWLPLSEPHRLAAVSVQQDDAQSVLSAVRAFLSWRKSMPALREGAIAFYDTAEPVLMFRREHAGQVMLLAFNLSADITELALPAGAWRQIDVPGVEHGVIDHGRVRLPRHAVVCAMGGE
;
A
#
# COMPACT_ATOMS: atom_id res chain seq x y z
N ILE A 1 -6.70 7.09 -5.91
CA ILE A 1 -7.65 7.76 -4.99
C ILE A 1 -8.18 6.70 -4.05
N SER A 2 -8.10 6.92 -2.70
CA SER A 2 -8.71 6.06 -1.67
C SER A 2 -10.22 5.95 -1.85
N PRO A 3 -10.93 4.99 -1.21
CA PRO A 3 -12.36 4.81 -1.42
C PRO A 3 -13.15 6.08 -1.14
N PHE A 4 -14.02 6.44 -2.07
CA PHE A 4 -14.92 7.59 -2.00
C PHE A 4 -16.38 7.18 -2.24
N PHE A 5 -16.63 5.89 -2.29
CA PHE A 5 -17.97 5.32 -2.46
C PHE A 5 -18.84 5.63 -1.24
N LYS A 6 -20.16 5.52 -1.42
CA LYS A 6 -21.08 5.67 -0.30
C LYS A 6 -20.73 4.66 0.81
N SER A 7 -20.49 5.18 2.00
CA SER A 7 -20.01 4.41 3.15
C SER A 7 -20.54 5.01 4.46
N PRO A 8 -20.85 4.24 5.49
CA PRO A 8 -21.06 4.74 6.85
C PRO A 8 -19.77 5.20 7.53
N MET A 9 -18.60 5.03 6.89
CA MET A 9 -17.28 5.46 7.35
C MET A 9 -16.79 4.77 8.64
N ALA A 10 -17.21 3.53 8.91
CA ALA A 10 -16.69 2.75 10.03
C ALA A 10 -15.20 2.45 9.86
N ASP A 11 -14.73 2.28 8.61
CA ASP A 11 -13.32 2.19 8.22
C ASP A 11 -13.00 3.16 7.08
N PHE A 12 -13.41 4.42 7.22
CA PHE A 12 -13.04 5.55 6.34
C PHE A 12 -13.25 5.29 4.84
N GLY A 13 -14.35 4.60 4.49
CA GLY A 13 -14.72 4.31 3.11
C GLY A 13 -14.39 2.89 2.66
N TYR A 14 -13.59 2.12 3.42
CA TYR A 14 -13.34 0.71 3.12
C TYR A 14 -14.53 -0.20 3.46
N ASP A 15 -15.53 0.30 4.18
CA ASP A 15 -16.83 -0.31 4.45
C ASP A 15 -17.89 0.22 3.47
N ILE A 16 -17.89 -0.30 2.24
CA ILE A 16 -18.69 0.22 1.12
C ILE A 16 -20.17 -0.20 1.23
N ALA A 17 -21.07 0.78 1.25
CA ALA A 17 -22.51 0.57 1.26
C ALA A 17 -23.14 0.62 -0.16
N ASP A 18 -22.52 1.30 -1.12
CA ASP A 18 -22.91 1.32 -2.54
C ASP A 18 -21.71 1.58 -3.43
N TYR A 19 -21.31 0.58 -4.22
CA TYR A 19 -20.17 0.63 -5.13
C TYR A 19 -20.32 1.59 -6.31
N ARG A 20 -21.54 2.06 -6.60
CA ARG A 20 -21.83 2.87 -7.79
C ARG A 20 -22.26 4.29 -7.46
N ALA A 21 -22.14 4.68 -6.21
CA ALA A 21 -22.43 6.02 -5.72
C ALA A 21 -21.17 6.65 -5.11
N VAL A 22 -21.02 7.95 -5.26
CA VAL A 22 -20.06 8.77 -4.49
C VAL A 22 -20.70 9.11 -3.15
N ASP A 23 -19.94 9.05 -2.08
CA ASP A 23 -20.43 9.49 -0.77
C ASP A 23 -20.67 10.99 -0.78
N PRO A 24 -21.81 11.47 -0.23
CA PRO A 24 -22.14 12.89 -0.18
C PRO A 24 -21.08 13.78 0.50
N LEU A 25 -20.21 13.20 1.33
CA LEU A 25 -19.08 13.90 1.93
C LEU A 25 -18.09 14.41 0.87
N PHE A 26 -17.94 13.67 -0.23
CA PHE A 26 -16.99 13.97 -1.31
C PHE A 26 -17.66 14.63 -2.51
N GLY A 27 -18.97 14.52 -2.65
CA GLY A 27 -19.73 15.10 -3.74
C GLY A 27 -20.68 14.12 -4.43
N THR A 28 -20.78 14.24 -5.75
CA THR A 28 -21.68 13.46 -6.61
C THR A 28 -20.92 12.72 -7.70
N LEU A 29 -21.61 11.88 -8.46
CA LEU A 29 -21.03 11.26 -9.67
C LEU A 29 -20.62 12.32 -10.71
N ASP A 30 -21.37 13.42 -10.84
CA ASP A 30 -21.02 14.51 -11.75
C ASP A 30 -19.75 15.25 -11.29
N ASP A 31 -19.52 15.35 -9.97
CA ASP A 31 -18.26 15.88 -9.42
C ASP A 31 -17.07 14.98 -9.73
N PHE A 32 -17.27 13.67 -9.64
CA PHE A 32 -16.25 12.69 -10.02
C PHE A 32 -15.93 12.76 -11.52
N ASP A 33 -16.96 12.87 -12.38
CA ASP A 33 -16.76 13.01 -13.82
C ASP A 33 -15.94 14.26 -14.16
N ARG A 34 -16.24 15.40 -13.53
CA ARG A 34 -15.45 16.64 -13.70
C ARG A 34 -13.99 16.48 -13.23
N LEU A 35 -13.77 15.74 -12.11
CA LEU A 35 -12.43 15.42 -11.64
C LEU A 35 -11.68 14.61 -12.70
N LEU A 36 -12.32 13.55 -13.22
CA LEU A 36 -11.74 12.64 -14.20
C LEU A 36 -11.38 13.38 -15.50
N ASP A 37 -12.31 14.15 -16.02
CA ASP A 37 -12.11 14.99 -17.22
C ASP A 37 -10.93 15.96 -17.02
N LYS A 38 -10.86 16.61 -15.85
CA LYS A 38 -9.78 17.53 -15.52
C LYS A 38 -8.43 16.84 -15.43
N ALA A 39 -8.39 15.67 -14.79
CA ALA A 39 -7.17 14.86 -14.70
C ALA A 39 -6.67 14.46 -16.10
N HIS A 40 -7.56 13.95 -16.94
CA HIS A 40 -7.23 13.56 -18.31
C HIS A 40 -6.76 14.74 -19.16
N ALA A 41 -7.40 15.91 -19.04
CA ALA A 41 -6.97 17.14 -19.72
C ALA A 41 -5.57 17.59 -19.29
N LEU A 42 -5.12 17.23 -18.10
CA LEU A 42 -3.76 17.47 -17.59
C LEU A 42 -2.78 16.33 -17.93
N GLY A 43 -3.21 15.29 -18.64
CA GLY A 43 -2.41 14.13 -18.97
C GLY A 43 -2.19 13.16 -17.80
N LEU A 44 -2.99 13.29 -16.72
CA LEU A 44 -2.98 12.40 -15.57
C LEU A 44 -3.91 11.21 -15.80
N LYS A 45 -3.56 10.06 -15.25
CA LYS A 45 -4.40 8.86 -15.19
C LYS A 45 -5.00 8.74 -13.79
N VAL A 46 -6.24 8.25 -13.70
CA VAL A 46 -6.96 8.11 -12.45
C VAL A 46 -7.17 6.63 -12.14
N MET A 47 -6.54 6.20 -11.06
CA MET A 47 -6.74 4.88 -10.47
C MET A 47 -7.56 5.06 -9.19
N ILE A 48 -8.62 4.26 -9.03
CA ILE A 48 -9.45 4.28 -7.82
C ILE A 48 -9.21 3.03 -6.99
N ASP A 49 -9.40 3.16 -5.69
CA ASP A 49 -9.32 2.05 -4.75
C ASP A 49 -10.62 1.26 -4.76
N GLN A 50 -10.54 -0.04 -4.93
CA GLN A 50 -11.69 -0.92 -5.07
C GLN A 50 -11.60 -2.06 -4.06
N VAL A 51 -12.53 -2.10 -3.12
CA VAL A 51 -12.67 -3.17 -2.13
C VAL A 51 -13.54 -4.26 -2.72
N LEU A 52 -13.01 -5.45 -2.93
CA LEU A 52 -13.75 -6.55 -3.55
C LEU A 52 -14.15 -7.64 -2.55
N SER A 53 -13.36 -7.82 -1.46
CA SER A 53 -13.50 -8.95 -0.53
C SER A 53 -14.68 -8.86 0.41
N HIS A 54 -15.16 -7.65 0.72
CA HIS A 54 -16.22 -7.40 1.71
C HIS A 54 -17.05 -6.17 1.38
N THR A 55 -18.13 -5.96 2.11
CA THR A 55 -18.96 -4.75 2.02
C THR A 55 -19.20 -4.17 3.41
N SER A 56 -19.83 -3.00 3.49
CA SER A 56 -20.44 -2.56 4.74
C SER A 56 -21.61 -3.47 5.14
N ILE A 57 -21.87 -3.57 6.45
CA ILE A 57 -23.14 -4.13 6.95
C ILE A 57 -24.37 -3.36 6.43
N GLU A 58 -24.20 -2.08 6.03
CA GLU A 58 -25.29 -1.27 5.45
C GLU A 58 -25.52 -1.52 3.96
N HIS A 59 -24.67 -2.31 3.31
CA HIS A 59 -24.84 -2.65 1.90
C HIS A 59 -26.15 -3.43 1.68
N ALA A 60 -26.90 -3.06 0.64
CA ALA A 60 -28.19 -3.70 0.33
C ALA A 60 -28.11 -5.23 0.21
N TRP A 61 -26.99 -5.76 -0.32
CA TRP A 61 -26.78 -7.20 -0.41
C TRP A 61 -26.71 -7.87 0.97
N PHE A 62 -26.00 -7.25 1.93
CA PHE A 62 -25.91 -7.80 3.29
C PHE A 62 -27.24 -7.66 4.03
N GLN A 63 -27.91 -6.53 3.87
CA GLN A 63 -29.23 -6.31 4.50
C GLN A 63 -30.28 -7.31 4.02
N GLU A 64 -30.24 -7.77 2.76
CA GLU A 64 -31.06 -8.85 2.25
C GLU A 64 -30.58 -10.21 2.76
N SER A 65 -29.27 -10.51 2.65
CA SER A 65 -28.68 -11.80 3.04
C SER A 65 -28.94 -12.15 4.50
N ARG A 66 -28.86 -11.17 5.41
CA ARG A 66 -29.00 -11.39 6.85
C ARG A 66 -30.43 -11.65 7.35
N GLN A 67 -31.45 -11.48 6.48
CA GLN A 67 -32.85 -11.64 6.90
C GLN A 67 -33.20 -13.09 7.23
N ASP A 68 -32.78 -14.02 6.39
CA ASP A 68 -33.01 -15.44 6.53
C ASP A 68 -32.06 -16.28 5.68
N ARG A 69 -32.20 -17.60 5.72
CA ARG A 69 -31.33 -18.55 5.00
C ARG A 69 -31.80 -18.89 3.58
N THR A 70 -32.89 -18.29 3.10
CA THR A 70 -33.59 -18.71 1.87
C THR A 70 -33.80 -17.60 0.85
N ASN A 71 -33.49 -16.33 1.18
CA ASN A 71 -33.62 -15.22 0.25
C ASN A 71 -32.60 -15.30 -0.90
N ALA A 72 -32.81 -14.49 -1.93
CA ALA A 72 -32.00 -14.54 -3.16
C ALA A 72 -30.49 -14.28 -2.91
N LYS A 73 -30.13 -13.62 -1.79
CA LYS A 73 -28.75 -13.35 -1.41
C LYS A 73 -28.28 -14.14 -0.18
N ALA A 74 -29.02 -15.16 0.21
CA ALA A 74 -28.70 -15.94 1.40
C ALA A 74 -27.28 -16.49 1.43
N ASP A 75 -26.69 -16.77 0.27
CA ASP A 75 -25.34 -17.33 0.08
C ASP A 75 -24.33 -16.32 -0.50
N TRP A 76 -24.62 -15.01 -0.43
CA TRP A 76 -23.74 -13.97 -0.94
C TRP A 76 -22.62 -13.57 0.00
N TYR A 77 -22.76 -13.90 1.28
CA TYR A 77 -21.75 -13.68 2.32
C TYR A 77 -21.33 -14.99 2.93
N VAL A 78 -20.22 -14.99 3.64
CA VAL A 78 -19.70 -16.20 4.29
C VAL A 78 -20.43 -16.40 5.59
N TRP A 79 -21.39 -17.33 5.58
CA TRP A 79 -22.18 -17.74 6.75
C TRP A 79 -21.77 -19.13 7.22
N ALA A 80 -21.79 -19.35 8.52
CA ALA A 80 -21.57 -20.67 9.11
C ALA A 80 -22.45 -20.92 10.31
N ASP A 81 -22.87 -22.17 10.47
CA ASP A 81 -23.58 -22.61 11.68
C ASP A 81 -22.64 -22.63 12.89
N PRO A 82 -23.17 -22.38 14.12
CA PRO A 82 -22.37 -22.55 15.32
C PRO A 82 -21.95 -24.01 15.50
N ARG A 83 -20.89 -24.22 16.27
CA ARG A 83 -20.54 -25.55 16.81
C ARG A 83 -21.62 -26.01 17.78
N GLU A 84 -21.60 -27.28 18.18
CA GLU A 84 -22.55 -27.87 19.12
C GLU A 84 -22.64 -27.14 20.48
N ASP A 85 -21.54 -26.51 20.89
CA ASP A 85 -21.45 -25.70 22.11
C ASP A 85 -21.82 -24.23 21.90
N GLY A 86 -22.28 -23.85 20.71
CA GLY A 86 -22.64 -22.48 20.35
C GLY A 86 -21.45 -21.60 19.94
N ALA A 87 -20.21 -22.11 19.96
CA ALA A 87 -19.02 -21.36 19.56
C ALA A 87 -18.97 -21.10 18.05
N PRO A 88 -18.14 -20.13 17.59
CA PRO A 88 -17.86 -19.93 16.16
C PRO A 88 -17.33 -21.19 15.48
N PRO A 89 -17.48 -21.32 14.14
CA PRO A 89 -17.13 -22.53 13.40
C PRO A 89 -15.66 -22.93 13.49
N ASN A 90 -14.77 -21.95 13.64
CA ASN A 90 -13.34 -22.15 13.72
C ASN A 90 -12.64 -21.04 14.54
N ASN A 91 -11.31 -21.07 14.57
CA ASN A 91 -10.47 -20.19 15.38
C ASN A 91 -9.95 -18.94 14.65
N TRP A 92 -10.52 -18.55 13.50
CA TRP A 92 -10.02 -17.42 12.74
C TRP A 92 -10.13 -16.10 13.50
N LEU A 93 -9.12 -15.25 13.34
CA LEU A 93 -9.01 -13.95 14.01
C LEU A 93 -9.16 -12.81 13.01
N SER A 94 -9.78 -11.72 13.45
CA SER A 94 -9.88 -10.47 12.69
C SER A 94 -8.58 -9.67 12.78
N LEU A 95 -8.22 -9.01 11.68
CA LEU A 95 -7.07 -8.11 11.63
C LEU A 95 -7.18 -6.94 12.63
N PHE A 96 -8.40 -6.46 12.89
CA PHE A 96 -8.68 -5.38 13.85
C PHE A 96 -8.85 -5.88 15.30
N GLY A 97 -8.56 -7.13 15.55
CA GLY A 97 -8.63 -7.75 16.87
C GLY A 97 -9.89 -8.55 17.11
N GLY A 98 -9.81 -9.51 18.01
CA GLY A 98 -10.92 -10.42 18.33
C GLY A 98 -11.09 -11.55 17.32
N VAL A 99 -12.22 -12.28 17.46
CA VAL A 99 -12.58 -13.39 16.57
C VAL A 99 -13.13 -12.83 15.24
N ALA A 100 -12.91 -13.56 14.14
CA ALA A 100 -13.37 -13.14 12.82
C ALA A 100 -14.84 -13.49 12.53
N TRP A 101 -15.62 -13.86 13.53
CA TRP A 101 -16.98 -14.34 13.38
C TRP A 101 -17.94 -13.57 14.28
N GLN A 102 -19.00 -13.00 13.68
CA GLN A 102 -20.04 -12.28 14.39
C GLN A 102 -21.40 -13.02 14.28
N TRP A 103 -22.07 -13.20 15.42
CA TRP A 103 -23.39 -13.83 15.48
C TRP A 103 -24.49 -12.93 14.90
N GLU A 104 -25.31 -13.49 13.99
CA GLU A 104 -26.52 -12.86 13.47
C GLU A 104 -27.75 -13.63 13.94
N PRO A 105 -28.52 -13.08 14.90
CA PRO A 105 -29.64 -13.80 15.52
C PRO A 105 -30.80 -14.08 14.59
N ARG A 106 -31.02 -13.32 13.51
CA ARG A 106 -32.11 -13.57 12.54
C ARG A 106 -31.87 -14.85 11.74
N ARG A 107 -30.57 -15.14 11.45
CA ARG A 107 -30.18 -16.34 10.73
C ARG A 107 -29.84 -17.51 11.65
N GLU A 108 -29.54 -17.20 12.90
CA GLU A 108 -28.93 -18.17 13.84
C GLU A 108 -27.64 -18.75 13.24
N GLN A 109 -26.80 -17.86 12.65
CA GLN A 109 -25.53 -18.18 12.06
C GLN A 109 -24.49 -17.09 12.40
N TYR A 110 -23.24 -17.45 12.27
CA TYR A 110 -22.12 -16.50 12.25
C TYR A 110 -21.83 -16.03 10.83
N TYR A 111 -21.50 -14.74 10.65
CA TYR A 111 -20.86 -14.27 9.43
C TYR A 111 -19.39 -13.99 9.65
N LEU A 112 -18.59 -14.23 8.61
CA LEU A 112 -17.16 -13.92 8.60
C LEU A 112 -16.92 -12.42 8.41
N HIS A 113 -15.94 -11.88 9.14
CA HIS A 113 -15.36 -10.56 8.91
C HIS A 113 -13.84 -10.63 9.17
N ASN A 114 -13.03 -10.61 8.14
CA ASN A 114 -11.58 -10.59 8.29
C ASN A 114 -11.08 -9.25 8.85
N PHE A 115 -11.88 -8.18 8.70
CA PHE A 115 -11.65 -6.82 9.18
C PHE A 115 -12.63 -6.46 10.31
N LEU A 116 -13.25 -5.28 10.26
CA LEU A 116 -14.22 -4.88 11.28
C LEU A 116 -15.49 -5.77 11.24
N VAL A 117 -16.19 -5.85 12.36
CA VAL A 117 -17.54 -6.44 12.43
C VAL A 117 -18.49 -5.79 11.41
N ASP A 118 -18.28 -4.52 11.10
CA ASP A 118 -19.03 -3.74 10.12
C ASP A 118 -18.68 -4.07 8.66
N GLN A 119 -17.72 -4.99 8.42
CA GLN A 119 -17.21 -5.37 7.11
C GLN A 119 -17.38 -6.88 6.83
N PRO A 120 -18.62 -7.37 6.62
CA PRO A 120 -18.88 -8.79 6.33
C PRO A 120 -18.25 -9.22 5.01
N ASP A 121 -17.56 -10.36 5.02
CA ASP A 121 -16.89 -10.92 3.85
C ASP A 121 -17.89 -11.51 2.85
N LEU A 122 -17.69 -11.18 1.58
CA LEU A 122 -18.42 -11.73 0.46
C LEU A 122 -18.02 -13.19 0.18
N ASN A 123 -18.98 -14.02 -0.18
CA ASN A 123 -18.74 -15.42 -0.54
C ASN A 123 -18.33 -15.56 -2.00
N PHE A 124 -17.04 -15.49 -2.28
CA PHE A 124 -16.52 -15.63 -3.64
C PHE A 124 -16.60 -17.06 -4.20
N HIS A 125 -16.94 -18.07 -3.39
CA HIS A 125 -17.32 -19.39 -3.94
C HIS A 125 -18.63 -19.31 -4.72
N ASN A 126 -19.45 -18.28 -4.50
CA ASN A 126 -20.64 -18.00 -5.28
C ASN A 126 -20.31 -17.25 -6.58
N ALA A 127 -20.62 -17.84 -7.71
CA ALA A 127 -20.35 -17.25 -9.04
C ALA A 127 -21.13 -15.94 -9.30
N GLU A 128 -22.31 -15.76 -8.69
CA GLU A 128 -23.09 -14.53 -8.81
C GLU A 128 -22.40 -13.36 -8.09
N VAL A 129 -21.78 -13.61 -6.93
CA VAL A 129 -20.97 -12.62 -6.20
C VAL A 129 -19.79 -12.18 -7.04
N GLN A 130 -19.05 -13.12 -7.62
CA GLN A 130 -17.95 -12.79 -8.52
C GLN A 130 -18.42 -11.95 -9.71
N GLN A 131 -19.57 -12.28 -10.30
CA GLN A 131 -20.10 -11.52 -11.44
C GLN A 131 -20.55 -10.12 -11.05
N ALA A 132 -21.28 -9.98 -9.94
CA ALA A 132 -21.72 -8.68 -9.42
C ALA A 132 -20.53 -7.75 -9.09
N THR A 133 -19.47 -8.32 -8.54
CA THR A 133 -18.23 -7.60 -8.24
C THR A 133 -17.55 -7.13 -9.53
N LEU A 134 -17.45 -7.98 -10.56
CA LEU A 134 -16.92 -7.58 -11.86
C LEU A 134 -17.79 -6.52 -12.57
N ASP A 135 -19.11 -6.55 -12.34
CA ASP A 135 -20.02 -5.54 -12.88
C ASP A 135 -19.85 -4.16 -12.20
N ASN A 136 -19.44 -4.14 -10.94
CA ASN A 136 -19.05 -2.89 -10.27
C ASN A 136 -17.74 -2.34 -10.82
N VAL A 137 -16.75 -3.19 -11.06
CA VAL A 137 -15.50 -2.80 -11.75
C VAL A 137 -15.79 -2.23 -13.14
N ARG A 138 -16.66 -2.91 -13.91
CA ARG A 138 -17.07 -2.45 -15.25
C ARG A 138 -17.73 -1.09 -15.22
N PHE A 139 -18.60 -0.81 -14.25
CA PHE A 139 -19.27 0.47 -14.11
C PHE A 139 -18.28 1.66 -14.10
N TRP A 140 -17.17 1.52 -13.37
CA TRP A 140 -16.15 2.56 -13.30
C TRP A 140 -15.25 2.61 -14.53
N LEU A 141 -14.97 1.47 -15.16
CA LEU A 141 -14.27 1.43 -16.46
C LEU A 141 -15.08 2.12 -17.55
N ASP A 142 -16.39 1.85 -17.63
CA ASP A 142 -17.32 2.50 -18.59
C ASP A 142 -17.40 4.02 -18.35
N ARG A 143 -17.12 4.46 -17.12
CA ARG A 143 -17.05 5.86 -16.73
C ARG A 143 -15.71 6.53 -17.06
N GLY A 144 -14.71 5.75 -17.46
CA GLY A 144 -13.41 6.25 -17.92
C GLY A 144 -12.28 6.19 -16.89
N VAL A 145 -12.45 5.47 -15.77
CA VAL A 145 -11.37 5.20 -14.81
C VAL A 145 -10.27 4.41 -15.50
N ASP A 146 -9.01 4.80 -15.29
CA ASP A 146 -7.84 4.21 -15.95
C ASP A 146 -7.30 2.95 -15.23
N GLY A 147 -7.81 2.62 -14.04
CA GLY A 147 -7.37 1.43 -13.32
C GLY A 147 -7.84 1.37 -11.87
N PHE A 148 -7.42 0.30 -11.20
CA PHE A 148 -7.82 0.01 -9.83
C PHE A 148 -6.62 -0.37 -8.97
N ARG A 149 -6.53 0.21 -7.79
CA ARG A 149 -5.87 -0.39 -6.65
C ARG A 149 -6.88 -1.33 -6.02
N LEU A 150 -6.52 -2.58 -5.83
CA LEU A 150 -7.41 -3.62 -5.31
C LEU A 150 -7.04 -3.89 -3.86
N ASP A 151 -7.89 -3.41 -2.97
CA ASP A 151 -7.74 -3.57 -1.54
C ASP A 151 -7.77 -5.04 -1.15
N ALA A 152 -6.82 -5.47 -0.33
CA ALA A 152 -6.76 -6.81 0.27
C ALA A 152 -7.19 -7.94 -0.70
N ILE A 153 -6.71 -7.91 -1.95
CA ILE A 153 -7.21 -8.76 -3.03
C ILE A 153 -7.02 -10.27 -2.76
N ASN A 154 -6.13 -10.63 -1.85
CA ASN A 154 -5.92 -12.01 -1.44
C ASN A 154 -6.97 -12.51 -0.42
N PHE A 155 -7.88 -11.65 0.06
CA PHE A 155 -8.95 -12.00 1.00
C PHE A 155 -10.28 -12.40 0.33
N CYS A 156 -10.36 -12.41 -1.00
CA CYS A 156 -11.61 -12.74 -1.70
C CYS A 156 -12.10 -14.18 -1.43
N PHE A 157 -11.19 -15.14 -1.25
CA PHE A 157 -11.54 -16.54 -1.01
C PHE A 157 -11.03 -17.02 0.34
N HIS A 158 -11.87 -17.77 1.03
CA HIS A 158 -11.54 -18.51 2.24
C HIS A 158 -11.56 -20.03 1.96
N ASP A 159 -10.99 -20.82 2.86
CA ASP A 159 -11.09 -22.28 2.81
C ASP A 159 -12.56 -22.74 2.99
N ALA A 160 -13.12 -23.38 1.96
CA ALA A 160 -14.50 -23.86 1.98
C ALA A 160 -14.78 -24.92 3.08
N GLN A 161 -13.74 -25.54 3.63
CA GLN A 161 -13.85 -26.50 4.72
C GLN A 161 -13.80 -25.85 6.10
N LEU A 162 -13.57 -24.53 6.18
CA LEU A 162 -13.50 -23.75 7.42
C LEU A 162 -12.52 -24.34 8.45
N ARG A 163 -11.36 -24.86 8.00
CA ARG A 163 -10.33 -25.46 8.87
C ARG A 163 -9.72 -24.43 9.80
N ASP A 164 -9.37 -24.85 11.01
CA ASP A 164 -8.67 -24.02 11.99
C ASP A 164 -7.28 -23.60 11.48
N ASN A 165 -6.93 -22.34 11.66
CA ASN A 165 -5.59 -21.84 11.40
C ASN A 165 -4.60 -22.34 12.46
N PRO A 166 -3.38 -22.79 12.07
CA PRO A 166 -2.38 -23.24 13.03
C PRO A 166 -1.76 -22.09 13.80
N ALA A 167 -1.39 -22.34 15.05
CA ALA A 167 -0.70 -21.36 15.89
C ALA A 167 0.68 -21.02 15.34
N LYS A 168 1.04 -19.74 15.42
CA LYS A 168 2.36 -19.23 15.01
C LYS A 168 3.32 -19.25 16.21
N PRO A 169 4.53 -19.84 16.09
CA PRO A 169 5.55 -19.79 17.13
C PRO A 169 5.91 -18.36 17.50
N ALA A 170 6.31 -18.12 18.75
CA ALA A 170 6.55 -16.77 19.26
C ALA A 170 7.63 -16.00 18.47
N ASP A 171 8.66 -16.68 18.00
CA ASP A 171 9.74 -16.11 17.17
C ASP A 171 9.32 -15.77 15.72
N LYS A 172 8.11 -16.17 15.32
CA LYS A 172 7.52 -15.89 14.00
C LYS A 172 6.41 -14.84 14.03
N ARG A 173 6.08 -14.32 15.22
CA ARG A 173 5.00 -13.32 15.41
C ARG A 173 5.49 -11.93 15.03
N VAL A 174 5.51 -11.63 13.75
CA VAL A 174 5.91 -10.33 13.21
C VAL A 174 4.66 -9.65 12.64
N GLY A 175 4.42 -8.42 13.07
CA GLY A 175 3.37 -7.57 12.48
C GLY A 175 3.85 -6.98 11.15
N ARG A 176 3.04 -7.13 10.10
CA ARG A 176 3.23 -6.47 8.82
C ARG A 176 1.98 -5.67 8.49
N GLY A 177 2.00 -4.36 8.74
CA GLY A 177 0.83 -3.50 8.67
C GLY A 177 -0.08 -3.57 9.91
N PHE A 178 0.33 -4.29 10.96
CA PHE A 178 -0.37 -4.37 12.25
C PHE A 178 0.63 -4.57 13.40
N SER A 179 0.20 -4.29 14.64
CA SER A 179 1.06 -4.47 15.82
C SER A 179 1.37 -5.95 16.06
N ALA A 180 2.61 -6.25 16.45
CA ALA A 180 3.02 -7.61 16.84
C ALA A 180 2.28 -8.12 18.09
N ASP A 181 1.73 -7.21 18.91
CA ASP A 181 0.91 -7.54 20.09
C ASP A 181 -0.54 -7.88 19.72
N ASN A 182 -0.95 -7.63 18.48
CA ASN A 182 -2.26 -8.02 17.99
C ASN A 182 -2.35 -9.56 17.94
N PRO A 183 -3.36 -10.19 18.56
CA PRO A 183 -3.57 -11.64 18.48
C PRO A 183 -3.61 -12.21 17.06
N TYR A 184 -3.93 -11.40 16.06
CA TYR A 184 -3.81 -11.78 14.65
C TYR A 184 -2.43 -12.32 14.30
N ALA A 185 -1.35 -11.77 14.88
CA ALA A 185 0.01 -12.26 14.70
C ALA A 185 0.27 -13.67 15.30
N TYR A 186 -0.65 -14.23 16.11
CA TYR A 186 -0.42 -15.45 16.88
C TYR A 186 -0.79 -16.73 16.12
N GLN A 187 -1.39 -16.62 14.95
CA GLN A 187 -1.67 -17.77 14.08
C GLN A 187 -1.21 -17.52 12.64
N TYR A 188 -0.98 -18.59 11.91
CA TYR A 188 -0.81 -18.54 10.46
C TYR A 188 -2.18 -18.37 9.82
N HIS A 189 -2.28 -17.54 8.78
CA HIS A 189 -3.53 -17.25 8.08
C HIS A 189 -3.60 -18.03 6.76
N TYR A 190 -3.55 -19.35 6.84
CA TYR A 190 -3.57 -20.21 5.66
C TYR A 190 -4.96 -20.49 5.12
N PHE A 191 -6.01 -20.31 5.95
CA PHE A 191 -7.35 -20.73 5.58
C PHE A 191 -8.37 -19.59 5.49
N ASN A 192 -8.15 -18.47 6.12
CA ASN A 192 -9.08 -17.34 6.03
C ASN A 192 -8.81 -16.39 4.86
N ASN A 193 -7.71 -16.55 4.14
CA ASN A 193 -7.36 -15.78 2.93
C ASN A 193 -6.39 -16.55 2.03
N THR A 194 -5.99 -15.93 0.90
CA THR A 194 -4.94 -16.42 -0.03
C THR A 194 -5.21 -17.84 -0.54
N GLN A 195 -6.47 -18.16 -0.86
CA GLN A 195 -6.83 -19.47 -1.42
C GLN A 195 -6.53 -19.53 -2.92
N PRO A 196 -6.17 -20.74 -3.44
CA PRO A 196 -5.81 -20.92 -4.86
C PRO A 196 -6.95 -20.61 -5.84
N GLU A 197 -8.20 -20.68 -5.42
CA GLU A 197 -9.38 -20.33 -6.23
C GLU A 197 -9.36 -18.86 -6.67
N ASN A 198 -8.68 -17.99 -5.92
CA ASN A 198 -8.56 -16.59 -6.25
C ASN A 198 -7.86 -16.38 -7.61
N LEU A 199 -6.96 -17.27 -8.01
CA LEU A 199 -6.22 -17.13 -9.27
C LEU A 199 -7.16 -17.11 -10.50
N ALA A 200 -8.17 -17.96 -10.51
CA ALA A 200 -9.17 -17.98 -11.57
C ALA A 200 -10.01 -16.68 -11.58
N PHE A 201 -10.32 -16.11 -10.42
CA PHE A 201 -11.01 -14.83 -10.35
C PHE A 201 -10.12 -13.68 -10.88
N LEU A 202 -8.83 -13.66 -10.54
CA LEU A 202 -7.88 -12.67 -11.06
C LEU A 202 -7.77 -12.75 -12.59
N GLU A 203 -7.82 -13.95 -13.18
CA GLU A 203 -7.83 -14.12 -14.62
C GLU A 203 -9.11 -13.57 -15.27
N ARG A 204 -10.27 -13.75 -14.63
CA ARG A 204 -11.54 -13.14 -15.07
C ARG A 204 -11.51 -11.61 -14.97
N LEU A 205 -10.98 -11.07 -13.86
CA LEU A 205 -10.80 -9.64 -13.68
C LEU A 205 -9.86 -9.06 -14.73
N ARG A 206 -8.74 -9.72 -14.99
CA ARG A 206 -7.80 -9.30 -16.03
C ARG A 206 -8.43 -9.33 -17.42
N ALA A 207 -9.18 -10.36 -17.75
CA ALA A 207 -9.90 -10.44 -19.02
C ALA A 207 -10.96 -9.33 -19.18
N LEU A 208 -11.53 -8.82 -18.08
CA LEU A 208 -12.37 -7.63 -18.10
C LEU A 208 -11.54 -6.37 -18.40
N LEU A 209 -10.45 -6.15 -17.69
CA LEU A 209 -9.57 -4.99 -17.85
C LEU A 209 -8.99 -4.91 -19.27
N ASP A 210 -8.58 -6.03 -19.84
CA ASP A 210 -8.00 -6.09 -21.19
C ASP A 210 -8.97 -5.63 -22.32
N ARG A 211 -10.26 -5.45 -22.02
CA ARG A 211 -11.23 -4.86 -22.94
C ARG A 211 -11.17 -3.33 -22.99
N TYR A 212 -10.49 -2.71 -22.03
CA TYR A 212 -10.39 -1.26 -21.89
C TYR A 212 -8.94 -0.84 -22.16
N PRO A 213 -8.68 -0.03 -23.20
CA PRO A 213 -7.31 0.37 -23.53
C PRO A 213 -6.62 1.06 -22.37
N ASN A 214 -5.44 0.56 -22.03
CA ASN A 214 -4.57 1.10 -20.98
C ASN A 214 -5.11 0.99 -19.54
N ALA A 215 -6.19 0.25 -19.29
CA ALA A 215 -6.63 -0.01 -17.94
C ALA A 215 -5.62 -0.91 -17.21
N VAL A 216 -5.31 -0.55 -15.96
CA VAL A 216 -4.32 -1.29 -15.14
C VAL A 216 -4.89 -1.71 -13.79
N SER A 217 -4.30 -2.74 -13.21
CA SER A 217 -4.60 -3.19 -11.85
C SER A 217 -3.34 -3.24 -11.00
N LEU A 218 -3.47 -2.79 -9.76
CA LEU A 218 -2.47 -2.87 -8.71
C LEU A 218 -3.10 -3.58 -7.51
N GLY A 219 -2.64 -4.80 -7.19
CA GLY A 219 -3.13 -5.54 -6.02
C GLY A 219 -2.35 -5.19 -4.77
N GLU A 220 -3.05 -4.97 -3.67
CA GLU A 220 -2.46 -5.00 -2.34
C GLU A 220 -2.47 -6.44 -1.84
N ILE A 221 -1.31 -6.94 -1.40
CA ILE A 221 -1.11 -8.34 -1.03
C ILE A 221 -0.50 -8.45 0.36
N SER A 222 -1.27 -8.99 1.29
CA SER A 222 -0.86 -9.29 2.65
C SER A 222 -1.09 -10.76 2.94
N SER A 223 -0.05 -11.59 2.78
CA SER A 223 -0.11 -13.03 2.99
C SER A 223 1.07 -13.52 3.82
N GLU A 224 1.08 -14.80 4.21
CA GLU A 224 2.21 -15.40 4.95
C GLU A 224 3.52 -15.41 4.13
N ASP A 225 3.43 -15.51 2.81
CA ASP A 225 4.55 -15.29 1.88
C ASP A 225 4.13 -14.28 0.80
N SER A 226 4.13 -13.00 1.17
CA SER A 226 3.65 -11.92 0.31
C SER A 226 4.45 -11.79 -0.99
N LEU A 227 5.75 -12.10 -0.99
CA LEU A 227 6.57 -12.02 -2.22
C LEU A 227 6.21 -13.13 -3.21
N ALA A 228 6.04 -14.37 -2.73
CA ALA A 228 5.60 -15.47 -3.58
C ALA A 228 4.18 -15.24 -4.10
N THR A 229 3.27 -14.79 -3.23
CA THR A 229 1.89 -14.46 -3.64
C THR A 229 1.86 -13.31 -4.64
N THR A 230 2.69 -12.26 -4.46
CA THR A 230 2.79 -11.16 -5.43
C THR A 230 3.25 -11.65 -6.80
N ALA A 231 4.27 -12.50 -6.83
CA ALA A 231 4.76 -13.09 -8.08
C ALA A 231 3.67 -13.94 -8.78
N GLU A 232 2.93 -14.74 -8.01
CA GLU A 232 1.84 -15.58 -8.53
C GLU A 232 0.66 -14.75 -9.04
N TYR A 233 0.24 -13.72 -8.29
CA TYR A 233 -0.89 -12.87 -8.63
C TYR A 233 -0.61 -11.94 -9.80
N THR A 234 0.66 -11.63 -10.08
CA THR A 234 1.08 -10.81 -11.22
C THR A 234 1.62 -11.63 -12.40
N ALA A 235 1.51 -12.95 -12.35
CA ALA A 235 1.84 -13.81 -13.49
C ALA A 235 0.95 -13.48 -14.70
N LYS A 236 1.37 -13.92 -15.88
CA LYS A 236 0.69 -13.64 -17.15
C LYS A 236 -0.80 -13.94 -17.09
N GLY A 237 -1.61 -12.99 -17.52
CA GLY A 237 -3.07 -13.10 -17.53
C GLY A 237 -3.76 -12.78 -16.20
N ARG A 238 -3.01 -12.35 -15.18
CA ARG A 238 -3.50 -11.91 -13.88
C ARG A 238 -3.27 -10.42 -13.69
N LEU A 239 -3.05 -9.93 -12.46
CA LEU A 239 -2.86 -8.50 -12.20
C LEU A 239 -1.67 -7.92 -12.98
N HIS A 240 -1.74 -6.62 -13.29
CA HIS A 240 -0.63 -5.94 -13.95
C HIS A 240 0.53 -5.69 -12.99
N MET A 241 0.22 -5.36 -11.72
CA MET A 241 1.18 -5.05 -10.67
C MET A 241 0.66 -5.53 -9.33
N GLY A 242 1.55 -5.74 -8.39
CA GLY A 242 1.23 -6.00 -6.99
C GLY A 242 2.23 -5.31 -6.07
N TYR A 243 1.79 -4.88 -4.91
CA TYR A 243 2.65 -4.47 -3.82
C TYR A 243 2.31 -5.25 -2.54
N SER A 244 3.30 -5.37 -1.69
CA SER A 244 3.20 -6.01 -0.39
C SER A 244 3.70 -5.10 0.72
N PHE A 245 3.51 -5.51 1.96
CA PHE A 245 3.98 -4.76 3.14
C PHE A 245 5.48 -4.95 3.44
N GLU A 246 6.25 -5.58 2.56
CA GLU A 246 7.66 -5.92 2.84
C GLU A 246 8.56 -4.69 3.04
N LEU A 247 8.32 -3.56 2.35
CA LEU A 247 9.03 -2.30 2.59
C LEU A 247 8.23 -1.31 3.46
N LEU A 248 7.13 -1.75 4.06
CA LEU A 248 6.31 -0.98 5.00
C LEU A 248 6.60 -1.35 6.47
N VAL A 249 7.67 -2.10 6.72
CA VAL A 249 8.11 -2.55 8.05
C VAL A 249 9.16 -1.63 8.65
N GLN A 250 9.53 -1.88 9.91
CA GLN A 250 10.52 -1.09 10.64
C GLN A 250 11.95 -1.28 10.10
N ASP A 251 12.29 -2.47 9.60
CA ASP A 251 13.64 -2.75 9.09
C ASP A 251 13.85 -2.10 7.72
N TYR A 252 14.90 -1.27 7.61
CA TYR A 252 15.34 -0.66 6.36
C TYR A 252 16.86 -0.81 6.15
N SER A 253 17.48 -1.79 6.81
CA SER A 253 18.89 -2.10 6.60
C SER A 253 19.18 -2.41 5.13
N ALA A 254 20.40 -2.14 4.68
CA ALA A 254 20.80 -2.43 3.30
C ALA A 254 20.67 -3.92 2.98
N ALA A 255 20.97 -4.78 3.94
CA ALA A 255 20.80 -6.23 3.82
C ALA A 255 19.33 -6.61 3.62
N TYR A 256 18.43 -6.07 4.44
CA TYR A 256 17.00 -6.36 4.34
C TYR A 256 16.41 -5.94 3.00
N ILE A 257 16.68 -4.71 2.56
CA ILE A 257 16.16 -4.19 1.26
C ILE A 257 16.73 -5.04 0.11
N ARG A 258 18.05 -5.33 0.13
CA ARG A 258 18.71 -6.17 -0.86
C ARG A 258 18.08 -7.56 -0.95
N GLU A 259 17.88 -8.22 0.19
CA GLU A 259 17.28 -9.55 0.26
C GLU A 259 15.85 -9.54 -0.26
N THR A 260 15.02 -8.61 0.23
CA THR A 260 13.61 -8.47 -0.15
C THR A 260 13.44 -8.28 -1.65
N VAL A 261 14.15 -7.29 -2.22
CA VAL A 261 14.03 -7.01 -3.65
C VAL A 261 14.62 -8.15 -4.49
N SER A 262 15.78 -8.70 -4.12
CA SER A 262 16.39 -9.83 -4.84
C SER A 262 15.51 -11.08 -4.81
N ARG A 263 14.84 -11.36 -3.69
CA ARG A 263 13.91 -12.49 -3.57
C ARG A 263 12.71 -12.31 -4.49
N LEU A 264 12.13 -11.12 -4.55
CA LEU A 264 11.02 -10.85 -5.47
C LEU A 264 11.46 -10.97 -6.94
N GLU A 265 12.63 -10.41 -7.30
CA GLU A 265 13.17 -10.53 -8.65
C GLU A 265 13.41 -11.98 -9.08
N ALA A 266 13.90 -12.82 -8.15
CA ALA A 266 14.12 -14.25 -8.41
C ALA A 266 12.82 -15.04 -8.57
N THR A 267 11.74 -14.62 -7.93
CA THR A 267 10.44 -15.30 -7.93
C THR A 267 9.53 -14.81 -9.05
N MET A 268 9.57 -13.52 -9.35
CA MET A 268 8.71 -12.84 -10.33
C MET A 268 9.31 -12.92 -11.73
N LEU A 269 8.96 -13.94 -12.49
CA LEU A 269 9.53 -14.18 -13.83
C LEU A 269 8.89 -13.29 -14.92
N GLU A 270 7.59 -13.01 -14.83
CA GLU A 270 6.82 -12.31 -15.86
C GLU A 270 6.07 -11.07 -15.34
N GLY A 271 5.99 -10.90 -14.02
CA GLY A 271 5.26 -9.82 -13.36
C GLY A 271 6.04 -8.50 -13.31
N TRP A 272 5.35 -7.45 -12.87
CA TRP A 272 5.95 -6.15 -12.62
C TRP A 272 5.71 -5.73 -11.17
N PRO A 273 6.77 -5.51 -10.36
CA PRO A 273 6.61 -5.11 -8.97
C PRO A 273 6.12 -3.66 -8.85
N CYS A 274 5.45 -3.36 -7.77
CA CYS A 274 5.21 -2.01 -7.30
C CYS A 274 5.74 -1.88 -5.88
N TRP A 275 6.49 -0.84 -5.60
CA TRP A 275 7.08 -0.59 -4.29
C TRP A 275 6.45 0.62 -3.63
N ALA A 276 6.16 0.50 -2.35
CA ALA A 276 5.72 1.58 -1.46
C ALA A 276 6.53 1.51 -0.16
N ILE A 277 6.89 2.65 0.40
CA ILE A 277 7.54 2.76 1.72
C ILE A 277 6.65 3.44 2.75
N SER A 278 5.56 4.04 2.32
CA SER A 278 4.46 4.52 3.16
C SER A 278 3.13 4.28 2.47
N ASN A 279 2.08 4.18 3.25
CA ASN A 279 0.69 4.22 2.82
C ASN A 279 -0.18 4.77 3.98
N HIS A 280 -1.49 4.66 3.85
CA HIS A 280 -2.44 5.12 4.86
C HIS A 280 -2.63 4.13 6.04
N ASP A 281 -1.88 3.03 6.09
CA ASP A 281 -2.01 1.97 7.10
C ASP A 281 -0.78 1.83 8.01
N VAL A 282 0.32 2.52 7.69
CA VAL A 282 1.55 2.43 8.47
C VAL A 282 2.12 3.81 8.78
N VAL A 283 2.87 3.89 9.87
CA VAL A 283 3.66 5.08 10.23
C VAL A 283 4.50 5.53 9.04
N ARG A 284 4.50 6.83 8.74
CA ARG A 284 5.24 7.41 7.61
C ARG A 284 6.72 7.03 7.64
N ALA A 285 7.28 6.67 6.49
CA ALA A 285 8.67 6.19 6.38
C ALA A 285 9.69 7.15 7.00
N VAL A 286 9.49 8.45 6.88
CA VAL A 286 10.40 9.46 7.45
C VAL A 286 10.54 9.27 8.95
N THR A 287 9.44 9.10 9.69
CA THR A 287 9.48 8.83 11.13
C THR A 287 9.84 7.38 11.43
N ARG A 288 9.26 6.41 10.72
CA ARG A 288 9.48 4.99 10.98
C ARG A 288 10.94 4.58 10.85
N TRP A 289 11.65 5.12 9.87
CA TRP A 289 13.04 4.78 9.57
C TRP A 289 14.05 5.83 10.05
N GLY A 290 13.67 7.11 10.00
CA GLY A 290 14.56 8.22 10.34
C GLY A 290 14.37 8.78 11.78
N GLY A 291 13.31 8.36 12.46
CA GLY A 291 12.95 8.90 13.78
C GLY A 291 12.23 10.26 13.70
N GLU A 292 11.89 10.80 14.86
CA GLU A 292 11.16 12.09 14.97
C GLU A 292 11.97 13.28 14.43
N ASP A 293 13.31 13.22 14.57
CA ASP A 293 14.24 14.26 14.13
C ASP A 293 14.84 14.02 12.74
N ALA A 294 14.17 13.23 11.91
CA ALA A 294 14.64 12.91 10.57
C ALA A 294 14.89 14.17 9.72
N SER A 295 16.08 14.26 9.14
CA SER A 295 16.49 15.44 8.37
C SER A 295 15.82 15.49 6.99
N PRO A 296 15.65 16.67 6.36
CA PRO A 296 15.22 16.77 4.95
C PRO A 296 16.10 15.97 3.99
N ALA A 297 17.41 15.83 4.27
CA ALA A 297 18.31 15.01 3.48
C ALA A 297 17.94 13.52 3.53
N PHE A 298 17.52 13.02 4.71
CA PHE A 298 17.00 11.67 4.86
C PHE A 298 15.72 11.47 4.05
N ALA A 299 14.75 12.38 4.17
CA ALA A 299 13.49 12.31 3.41
C ALA A 299 13.75 12.25 1.88
N ARG A 300 14.66 13.09 1.37
CA ARG A 300 15.07 13.09 -0.04
C ARG A 300 15.72 11.76 -0.45
N MET A 301 16.60 11.23 0.38
CA MET A 301 17.33 9.98 0.12
C MET A 301 16.37 8.79 0.04
N VAL A 302 15.42 8.64 0.96
CA VAL A 302 14.49 7.49 0.95
C VAL A 302 13.53 7.51 -0.24
N VAL A 303 13.07 8.70 -0.69
CA VAL A 303 12.28 8.84 -1.92
C VAL A 303 13.13 8.51 -3.15
N ALA A 304 14.37 8.98 -3.21
CA ALA A 304 15.28 8.65 -4.29
C ALA A 304 15.59 7.15 -4.35
N LEU A 305 15.79 6.51 -3.20
CA LEU A 305 15.96 5.06 -3.09
C LEU A 305 14.76 4.31 -3.66
N LEU A 306 13.55 4.60 -3.15
CA LEU A 306 12.32 4.00 -3.64
C LEU A 306 12.18 4.13 -5.16
N CYS A 307 12.39 5.34 -5.67
CA CYS A 307 12.30 5.64 -7.09
C CYS A 307 13.44 5.04 -7.96
N SER A 308 14.47 4.47 -7.35
CA SER A 308 15.60 3.83 -8.04
C SER A 308 15.48 2.31 -8.10
N LEU A 309 14.60 1.68 -7.35
CA LEU A 309 14.31 0.24 -7.43
C LEU A 309 13.67 -0.12 -8.78
N ARG A 310 13.76 -1.38 -9.17
CA ARG A 310 13.03 -1.88 -10.33
C ARG A 310 11.54 -2.00 -10.00
N GLY A 311 10.69 -1.42 -10.82
CA GLY A 311 9.25 -1.50 -10.65
C GLY A 311 8.54 -0.17 -10.78
N SER A 312 7.24 -0.21 -10.60
CA SER A 312 6.40 0.97 -10.39
C SER A 312 6.62 1.50 -8.97
N VAL A 313 6.41 2.79 -8.81
CA VAL A 313 6.57 3.48 -7.54
C VAL A 313 5.22 3.99 -7.08
N CYS A 314 4.84 3.66 -5.86
CA CYS A 314 3.67 4.21 -5.19
C CYS A 314 4.17 5.19 -4.11
N LEU A 315 4.08 6.49 -4.39
CA LEU A 315 4.37 7.54 -3.43
C LEU A 315 3.08 7.87 -2.66
N TYR A 316 3.17 7.82 -1.35
CA TYR A 316 2.08 8.26 -0.48
C TYR A 316 2.07 9.78 -0.38
N GLN A 317 0.88 10.40 -0.42
CA GLN A 317 0.75 11.85 -0.29
C GLN A 317 1.49 12.38 0.94
N GLY A 318 2.31 13.43 0.75
CA GLY A 318 3.15 14.01 1.80
C GLY A 318 4.58 13.46 1.83
N GLU A 319 4.90 12.34 1.16
CA GLU A 319 6.29 11.90 1.01
C GLU A 319 7.10 12.92 0.21
N GLU A 320 6.49 13.54 -0.79
CA GLU A 320 7.08 14.62 -1.59
C GLU A 320 7.38 15.88 -0.78
N LEU A 321 6.76 16.02 0.40
CA LEU A 321 7.02 17.11 1.35
C LEU A 321 7.97 16.70 2.48
N GLY A 322 8.30 15.41 2.58
CA GLY A 322 9.06 14.85 3.69
C GLY A 322 8.30 14.81 5.01
N LEU A 323 6.96 14.67 4.96
CA LEU A 323 6.15 14.63 6.18
C LEU A 323 6.48 13.42 7.03
N GLY A 324 6.70 13.67 8.32
CA GLY A 324 6.76 12.63 9.35
C GLY A 324 5.37 12.21 9.84
N GLU A 325 5.33 11.34 10.84
CA GLU A 325 4.10 10.94 11.52
C GLU A 325 3.60 12.07 12.42
N ALA A 326 2.31 12.32 12.41
CA ALA A 326 1.71 13.24 13.37
C ALA A 326 1.37 12.51 14.67
N ASP A 327 1.62 13.14 15.80
CA ASP A 327 1.14 12.63 17.10
C ASP A 327 -0.29 13.11 17.34
N VAL A 328 -1.25 12.15 17.29
CA VAL A 328 -2.67 12.41 17.50
C VAL A 328 -3.04 11.99 18.92
N ALA A 329 -3.63 12.89 19.70
CA ALA A 329 -4.09 12.61 21.05
C ALA A 329 -5.23 11.58 21.04
N PHE A 330 -5.36 10.80 22.12
CA PHE A 330 -6.41 9.77 22.20
C PHE A 330 -7.82 10.31 21.96
N GLU A 331 -8.09 11.52 22.45
CA GLU A 331 -9.38 12.19 22.35
C GLU A 331 -9.75 12.59 20.90
N ASP A 332 -8.75 12.71 20.05
CA ASP A 332 -8.91 13.09 18.63
C ASP A 332 -8.81 11.88 17.68
N LEU A 333 -8.53 10.66 18.20
CA LEU A 333 -8.45 9.47 17.38
C LEU A 333 -9.79 9.16 16.72
N GLN A 334 -9.73 8.81 15.45
CA GLN A 334 -10.86 8.33 14.66
C GLN A 334 -10.69 6.85 14.29
N ASP A 335 -9.44 6.37 14.21
CA ASP A 335 -9.14 5.00 13.79
C ASP A 335 -9.59 3.98 14.85
N PRO A 336 -10.58 3.10 14.54
CA PRO A 336 -11.04 2.07 15.46
C PRO A 336 -9.90 1.13 15.89
N TYR A 337 -8.92 0.91 15.05
CA TYR A 337 -7.76 0.10 15.36
C TYR A 337 -6.89 0.76 16.44
N GLY A 338 -6.59 2.05 16.29
CA GLY A 338 -5.86 2.83 17.29
C GLY A 338 -6.59 2.92 18.62
N ILE A 339 -7.91 3.15 18.59
CA ILE A 339 -8.75 3.20 19.79
C ILE A 339 -8.72 1.86 20.54
N THR A 340 -8.81 0.74 19.82
CA THR A 340 -8.84 -0.62 20.39
C THR A 340 -7.52 -0.99 21.06
N PHE A 341 -6.38 -0.63 20.45
CA PHE A 341 -5.05 -1.06 20.91
C PHE A 341 -4.27 0.04 21.65
N TRP A 342 -4.90 1.17 21.98
CA TRP A 342 -4.25 2.22 22.76
C TRP A 342 -3.77 1.72 24.14
N PRO A 343 -2.62 2.14 24.66
CA PRO A 343 -1.61 3.03 24.07
C PRO A 343 -0.49 2.31 23.31
N THR A 344 -0.52 0.98 23.21
CA THR A 344 0.56 0.17 22.61
C THR A 344 0.66 0.36 21.10
N PHE A 345 -0.47 0.64 20.46
CA PHE A 345 -0.55 1.03 19.06
C PHE A 345 -1.50 2.23 18.93
N LYS A 346 -1.00 3.35 18.42
CA LYS A 346 -1.77 4.60 18.29
C LYS A 346 -2.69 4.63 17.06
N GLY A 347 -2.73 3.56 16.27
CA GLY A 347 -3.53 3.50 15.04
C GLY A 347 -2.85 4.14 13.84
N ARG A 348 -3.67 4.48 12.85
CA ARG A 348 -3.25 4.97 11.54
C ARG A 348 -3.49 6.47 11.34
N ASP A 349 -4.10 7.15 12.31
CA ASP A 349 -4.51 8.56 12.18
C ASP A 349 -3.32 9.51 11.95
N GLY A 350 -2.16 9.20 12.53
CA GLY A 350 -0.96 10.03 12.40
C GLY A 350 -0.46 10.18 10.95
N CYS A 351 -0.64 9.15 10.12
CA CYS A 351 -0.31 9.23 8.70
C CYS A 351 -1.46 9.75 7.82
N ARG A 352 -2.67 9.92 8.38
CA ARG A 352 -3.90 10.32 7.68
C ARG A 352 -4.32 11.75 7.91
N THR A 353 -3.53 12.55 8.63
CA THR A 353 -3.81 13.97 8.86
C THR A 353 -3.96 14.74 7.56
N PRO A 354 -4.74 15.85 7.54
CA PRO A 354 -4.97 16.63 6.34
C PRO A 354 -3.70 17.07 5.63
N MET A 355 -3.70 17.00 4.30
CA MET A 355 -2.58 17.45 3.46
C MET A 355 -2.35 18.96 3.65
N PRO A 356 -1.12 19.40 4.00
CA PRO A 356 -0.82 20.82 4.23
C PRO A 356 -0.52 21.53 2.91
N TRP A 357 -1.52 22.17 2.31
CA TRP A 357 -1.35 22.96 1.11
C TRP A 357 -0.73 24.33 1.36
N THR A 358 -1.10 24.95 2.49
CA THR A 358 -0.58 26.26 2.93
C THR A 358 -0.18 26.23 4.39
N ASP A 359 0.58 27.23 4.83
CA ASP A 359 0.97 27.45 6.23
C ASP A 359 -0.12 28.14 7.06
N ALA A 360 -1.29 28.40 6.50
CA ALA A 360 -2.44 28.95 7.20
C ALA A 360 -2.98 27.97 8.27
N PRO A 361 -3.73 28.43 9.27
CA PRO A 361 -4.22 27.58 10.39
C PRO A 361 -4.98 26.33 9.95
N SER A 362 -5.74 26.39 8.84
CA SER A 362 -6.46 25.23 8.27
C SER A 362 -5.67 24.53 7.16
N ALA A 363 -4.39 24.83 7.02
CA ALA A 363 -3.47 24.30 6.02
C ALA A 363 -3.99 24.39 4.56
N GLY A 364 -4.95 25.24 4.27
CA GLY A 364 -5.63 25.31 2.97
C GLY A 364 -6.48 24.07 2.64
N PHE A 365 -6.67 23.18 3.59
CA PHE A 365 -7.41 21.93 3.43
C PHE A 365 -8.91 22.12 3.62
N THR A 366 -9.31 22.87 4.64
CA THR A 366 -10.73 23.08 4.97
C THR A 366 -10.99 24.51 5.45
N SER A 367 -12.22 24.97 5.34
CA SER A 367 -12.72 26.19 5.97
C SER A 367 -13.39 25.93 7.33
N GLY A 368 -13.61 24.67 7.69
CA GLY A 368 -14.21 24.24 8.95
C GLY A 368 -13.21 23.55 9.88
N LYS A 369 -13.73 22.75 10.82
CA LYS A 369 -12.90 21.87 11.66
C LYS A 369 -12.38 20.73 10.77
N PRO A 370 -11.06 20.48 10.70
CA PRO A 370 -10.53 19.32 10.01
C PRO A 370 -10.95 18.03 10.72
N TRP A 371 -11.03 16.93 9.99
CA TRP A 371 -11.44 15.63 10.51
C TRP A 371 -10.44 15.02 11.52
N LEU A 372 -9.15 15.32 11.32
CA LEU A 372 -8.04 15.04 12.25
C LEU A 372 -7.28 16.33 12.52
N PRO A 373 -6.58 16.47 13.67
CA PRO A 373 -5.77 17.63 13.97
C PRO A 373 -4.68 17.88 12.91
N LEU A 374 -4.38 19.16 12.69
CA LEU A 374 -3.24 19.59 11.89
C LEU A 374 -2.02 19.76 12.79
N SER A 375 -0.98 19.00 12.55
CA SER A 375 0.27 19.15 13.31
C SER A 375 1.04 20.38 12.84
N GLU A 376 1.70 21.06 13.76
CA GLU A 376 2.53 22.22 13.46
C GLU A 376 3.70 21.88 12.52
N PRO A 377 4.45 20.76 12.71
CA PRO A 377 5.47 20.34 11.74
C PRO A 377 4.93 20.18 10.31
N HIS A 378 3.73 19.63 10.14
CA HIS A 378 3.13 19.49 8.80
C HIS A 378 2.80 20.84 8.19
N ARG A 379 2.26 21.76 8.97
CA ARG A 379 1.94 23.12 8.53
C ARG A 379 3.20 23.88 8.08
N LEU A 380 4.31 23.74 8.80
CA LEU A 380 5.60 24.32 8.44
C LEU A 380 6.24 23.69 7.21
N ALA A 381 5.87 22.44 6.88
CA ALA A 381 6.31 21.72 5.68
C ALA A 381 5.31 21.83 4.52
N ALA A 382 4.35 22.75 4.56
CA ALA A 382 3.29 22.89 3.56
C ALA A 382 3.81 23.14 2.15
N VAL A 383 2.99 22.80 1.15
CA VAL A 383 3.31 23.02 -0.26
C VAL A 383 3.68 24.48 -0.55
N SER A 384 2.93 25.46 0.00
CA SER A 384 3.19 26.89 -0.18
C SER A 384 4.55 27.32 0.38
N VAL A 385 5.04 26.66 1.40
CA VAL A 385 6.36 26.94 1.99
C VAL A 385 7.48 26.37 1.12
N GLN A 386 7.27 25.21 0.55
CA GLN A 386 8.30 24.45 -0.15
C GLN A 386 8.39 24.72 -1.65
N GLN A 387 7.29 25.14 -2.29
CA GLN A 387 7.22 25.17 -3.75
C GLN A 387 8.21 26.12 -4.43
N ASP A 388 8.59 27.21 -3.74
CA ASP A 388 9.49 28.26 -4.25
C ASP A 388 10.90 28.16 -3.63
N ASP A 389 11.12 27.21 -2.73
CA ASP A 389 12.45 26.92 -2.17
C ASP A 389 13.14 25.80 -2.96
N ALA A 390 14.19 26.14 -3.67
CA ALA A 390 15.00 25.21 -4.46
C ALA A 390 15.69 24.12 -3.60
N GLN A 391 15.83 24.33 -2.29
CA GLN A 391 16.45 23.37 -1.37
C GLN A 391 15.43 22.50 -0.63
N SER A 392 14.13 22.73 -0.85
CA SER A 392 13.06 21.98 -0.20
C SER A 392 13.02 20.51 -0.66
N VAL A 393 12.36 19.67 0.15
CA VAL A 393 12.10 18.28 -0.21
C VAL A 393 11.24 18.20 -1.47
N LEU A 394 10.20 19.03 -1.59
CA LEU A 394 9.31 19.08 -2.75
C LEU A 394 10.06 19.40 -4.05
N SER A 395 10.92 20.41 -4.03
CA SER A 395 11.72 20.80 -5.21
C SER A 395 12.71 19.69 -5.58
N ALA A 396 13.32 19.07 -4.59
CA ALA A 396 14.24 17.96 -4.75
C ALA A 396 13.57 16.73 -5.37
N VAL A 397 12.39 16.34 -4.85
CA VAL A 397 11.61 15.20 -5.38
C VAL A 397 11.16 15.47 -6.81
N ARG A 398 10.68 16.68 -7.12
CA ARG A 398 10.33 17.08 -8.50
C ARG A 398 11.52 16.95 -9.45
N ALA A 399 12.69 17.44 -9.04
CA ALA A 399 13.90 17.36 -9.84
C ALA A 399 14.33 15.91 -10.08
N PHE A 400 14.32 15.08 -9.02
CA PHE A 400 14.67 13.67 -9.11
C PHE A 400 13.71 12.89 -10.03
N LEU A 401 12.40 13.07 -9.87
CA LEU A 401 11.40 12.40 -10.71
C LEU A 401 11.49 12.83 -12.19
N SER A 402 11.80 14.11 -12.45
CA SER A 402 12.04 14.59 -13.79
C SER A 402 13.28 13.95 -14.40
N TRP A 403 14.38 13.89 -13.65
CA TRP A 403 15.62 13.23 -14.06
C TRP A 403 15.41 11.73 -14.29
N ARG A 404 14.72 11.02 -13.39
CA ARG A 404 14.37 9.60 -13.52
C ARG A 404 13.65 9.30 -14.85
N LYS A 405 12.73 10.18 -15.27
CA LYS A 405 12.01 10.03 -16.56
C LYS A 405 12.95 10.00 -17.77
N SER A 406 14.10 10.65 -17.67
CA SER A 406 15.13 10.67 -18.73
C SER A 406 16.11 9.49 -18.67
N MET A 407 15.99 8.59 -17.66
CA MET A 407 16.89 7.46 -17.43
C MET A 407 16.17 6.11 -17.70
N PRO A 408 16.27 5.57 -18.94
CA PRO A 408 15.63 4.28 -19.29
C PRO A 408 16.00 3.14 -18.33
N ALA A 409 17.28 3.06 -17.91
CA ALA A 409 17.72 2.04 -16.97
C ALA A 409 16.95 2.09 -15.64
N LEU A 410 16.62 3.28 -15.13
CA LEU A 410 15.81 3.41 -13.88
C LEU A 410 14.34 3.08 -14.09
N ARG A 411 13.82 3.29 -15.29
CA ARG A 411 12.41 3.05 -15.58
C ARG A 411 12.11 1.59 -15.90
N GLU A 412 12.94 0.97 -16.72
CA GLU A 412 12.67 -0.30 -17.39
C GLU A 412 13.75 -1.36 -17.14
N GLY A 413 14.91 -0.92 -16.60
CA GLY A 413 16.08 -1.76 -16.46
C GLY A 413 15.94 -2.87 -15.42
N ALA A 414 16.68 -3.95 -15.62
CA ALA A 414 16.94 -4.95 -14.61
C ALA A 414 17.68 -4.34 -13.41
N ILE A 415 17.60 -4.98 -12.26
CA ILE A 415 18.33 -4.61 -11.04
C ILE A 415 19.22 -5.76 -10.60
N ALA A 416 20.44 -5.44 -10.15
CA ALA A 416 21.33 -6.41 -9.53
C ALA A 416 22.11 -5.75 -8.39
N PHE A 417 22.05 -6.34 -7.22
CA PHE A 417 22.70 -5.80 -6.02
C PHE A 417 24.16 -6.26 -5.90
N TYR A 418 24.96 -5.41 -5.30
CA TYR A 418 26.29 -5.75 -4.81
C TYR A 418 26.24 -6.09 -3.33
N ASP A 419 27.05 -7.05 -2.92
CA ASP A 419 27.19 -7.39 -1.50
C ASP A 419 28.08 -6.36 -0.80
N THR A 420 27.46 -5.34 -0.26
CA THR A 420 28.11 -4.26 0.48
C THR A 420 27.81 -4.40 1.97
N ALA A 421 28.77 -3.99 2.80
CA ALA A 421 28.55 -3.90 4.24
C ALA A 421 27.55 -2.79 4.59
N GLU A 422 26.83 -2.98 5.71
CA GLU A 422 26.04 -1.89 6.29
C GLU A 422 26.91 -0.65 6.52
N PRO A 423 26.38 0.55 6.35
CA PRO A 423 24.98 0.87 6.02
C PRO A 423 24.76 1.19 4.54
N VAL A 424 25.56 0.68 3.63
CA VAL A 424 25.50 1.06 2.20
C VAL A 424 24.69 0.04 1.41
N LEU A 425 23.64 0.52 0.74
CA LEU A 425 22.94 -0.23 -0.29
C LEU A 425 23.48 0.16 -1.66
N MET A 426 24.01 -0.81 -2.41
CA MET A 426 24.56 -0.59 -3.76
C MET A 426 23.97 -1.57 -4.75
N PHE A 427 23.55 -1.07 -5.89
CA PHE A 427 23.02 -1.89 -6.98
C PHE A 427 23.28 -1.27 -8.35
N ARG A 428 23.20 -2.08 -9.39
CA ARG A 428 23.17 -1.61 -10.77
C ARG A 428 21.78 -1.72 -11.37
N ARG A 429 21.48 -0.79 -12.27
CA ARG A 429 20.33 -0.83 -13.17
C ARG A 429 20.83 -0.90 -14.60
N GLU A 430 20.21 -1.73 -15.43
CA GLU A 430 20.68 -1.94 -16.80
C GLU A 430 19.51 -2.05 -17.78
N HIS A 431 19.55 -1.26 -18.85
CA HIS A 431 18.58 -1.31 -19.94
C HIS A 431 19.19 -0.81 -21.25
N ALA A 432 19.04 -1.59 -22.33
CA ALA A 432 19.41 -1.19 -23.70
C ALA A 432 20.83 -0.57 -23.82
N GLY A 433 21.82 -1.16 -23.14
CA GLY A 433 23.20 -0.68 -23.12
C GLY A 433 23.48 0.49 -22.16
N GLN A 434 22.47 1.04 -21.49
CA GLN A 434 22.67 1.97 -20.38
C GLN A 434 22.87 1.19 -19.09
N VAL A 435 24.05 1.34 -18.47
CA VAL A 435 24.37 0.73 -17.16
C VAL A 435 24.58 1.85 -16.15
N MET A 436 23.85 1.78 -15.05
CA MET A 436 23.93 2.75 -13.95
C MET A 436 24.25 2.01 -12.65
N LEU A 437 25.25 2.52 -11.93
CA LEU A 437 25.55 2.13 -10.55
C LEU A 437 24.93 3.18 -9.61
N LEU A 438 24.24 2.72 -8.59
CA LEU A 438 23.71 3.59 -7.54
C LEU A 438 24.20 3.06 -6.18
N ALA A 439 24.62 3.98 -5.30
CA ALA A 439 25.00 3.69 -3.93
C ALA A 439 24.33 4.68 -2.98
N PHE A 440 23.67 4.16 -1.95
CA PHE A 440 22.93 4.91 -0.95
C PHE A 440 23.56 4.68 0.43
N ASN A 441 23.89 5.74 1.13
CA ASN A 441 24.25 5.67 2.53
C ASN A 441 23.00 5.82 3.42
N LEU A 442 22.55 4.72 4.02
CA LEU A 442 21.33 4.69 4.84
C LEU A 442 21.55 5.25 6.25
N SER A 443 22.79 5.68 6.61
CA SER A 443 23.13 6.17 7.94
C SER A 443 23.41 7.66 7.99
N ALA A 444 23.52 8.14 9.24
CA ALA A 444 23.95 9.51 9.54
C ALA A 444 25.50 9.68 9.54
N ASP A 445 26.27 8.61 9.39
CA ASP A 445 27.73 8.63 9.41
C ASP A 445 28.32 8.66 8.00
N ILE A 446 29.56 9.13 7.90
CA ILE A 446 30.31 9.08 6.63
C ILE A 446 30.77 7.64 6.41
N THR A 447 30.57 7.13 5.20
CA THR A 447 30.99 5.78 4.82
C THR A 447 31.85 5.81 3.56
N GLU A 448 32.86 4.93 3.52
CA GLU A 448 33.72 4.74 2.36
C GLU A 448 33.83 3.27 1.99
N LEU A 449 33.72 2.98 0.70
CA LEU A 449 33.85 1.62 0.17
C LEU A 449 34.53 1.61 -1.19
N ALA A 450 35.01 0.44 -1.62
CA ALA A 450 35.53 0.27 -2.96
C ALA A 450 34.40 0.22 -4.00
N LEU A 451 34.61 0.80 -5.17
CA LEU A 451 33.74 0.58 -6.32
C LEU A 451 33.88 -0.86 -6.84
N PRO A 452 32.81 -1.43 -7.37
CA PRO A 452 32.91 -2.65 -8.18
C PRO A 452 33.86 -2.46 -9.37
N ALA A 453 34.43 -3.55 -9.86
CA ALA A 453 35.26 -3.50 -11.07
C ALA A 453 34.46 -2.90 -12.26
N GLY A 454 35.12 -2.13 -13.10
CA GLY A 454 34.53 -1.45 -14.26
C GLY A 454 34.97 0.00 -14.37
N ALA A 455 34.68 0.60 -15.51
CA ALA A 455 34.92 2.01 -15.78
C ALA A 455 33.70 2.86 -15.42
N TRP A 456 33.66 3.39 -14.19
CA TRP A 456 32.53 4.17 -13.66
C TRP A 456 32.80 5.68 -13.76
N ARG A 457 31.91 6.41 -14.41
CA ARG A 457 31.92 7.86 -14.49
C ARG A 457 30.73 8.42 -13.66
N GLN A 458 31.07 9.11 -12.59
CA GLN A 458 30.06 9.75 -11.76
C GLN A 458 29.21 10.72 -12.58
N ILE A 459 27.88 10.72 -12.29
CA ILE A 459 26.93 11.69 -12.82
C ILE A 459 26.18 12.34 -11.66
N ASP A 460 25.72 13.56 -11.89
CA ASP A 460 24.94 14.28 -10.90
C ASP A 460 23.53 13.70 -10.79
N VAL A 461 23.06 13.56 -9.55
CA VAL A 461 21.71 13.12 -9.21
C VAL A 461 21.00 14.31 -8.57
N PRO A 462 20.00 14.92 -9.23
CA PRO A 462 19.36 16.11 -8.65
C PRO A 462 18.57 15.76 -7.38
N GLY A 463 18.54 16.70 -6.46
CA GLY A 463 17.68 16.64 -5.29
C GLY A 463 18.16 15.79 -4.11
N VAL A 464 19.38 15.26 -4.14
CA VAL A 464 19.96 14.45 -3.06
C VAL A 464 21.30 15.01 -2.59
N GLU A 465 21.76 14.60 -1.42
CA GLU A 465 23.14 14.82 -0.98
C GLU A 465 24.10 13.96 -1.81
N HIS A 466 25.20 14.53 -2.25
CA HIS A 466 26.13 13.84 -3.15
C HIS A 466 27.31 13.20 -2.40
N GLY A 467 27.56 11.93 -2.73
CA GLY A 467 28.86 11.33 -2.47
C GLY A 467 29.85 11.64 -3.60
N VAL A 468 31.09 11.17 -3.46
CA VAL A 468 32.17 11.38 -4.41
C VAL A 468 32.84 10.07 -4.77
N ILE A 469 33.09 9.87 -6.05
CA ILE A 469 33.98 8.80 -6.56
C ILE A 469 35.37 9.36 -6.75
N ASP A 470 36.34 8.77 -6.09
CA ASP A 470 37.74 9.12 -6.22
C ASP A 470 38.64 7.87 -6.17
N HIS A 471 39.58 7.73 -7.10
CA HIS A 471 40.53 6.62 -7.14
C HIS A 471 39.96 5.22 -6.92
N GLY A 472 38.78 4.92 -7.52
CA GLY A 472 38.09 3.62 -7.39
C GLY A 472 37.43 3.37 -6.06
N ARG A 473 37.26 4.41 -5.26
CA ARG A 473 36.48 4.40 -3.99
C ARG A 473 35.32 5.35 -4.07
N VAL A 474 34.28 5.03 -3.30
CA VAL A 474 33.12 5.91 -3.06
C VAL A 474 33.19 6.41 -1.63
N ARG A 475 33.11 7.73 -1.46
CA ARG A 475 32.87 8.36 -0.16
C ARG A 475 31.46 8.93 -0.13
N LEU A 476 30.68 8.48 0.82
CA LEU A 476 29.27 8.83 1.00
C LEU A 476 29.10 9.59 2.33
N PRO A 477 28.91 10.92 2.33
CA PRO A 477 28.43 11.64 3.46
C PRO A 477 27.09 11.09 4.01
N ARG A 478 26.63 11.65 5.11
CA ARG A 478 25.32 11.38 5.71
C ARG A 478 24.22 11.41 4.68
N HIS A 479 23.46 10.30 4.54
CA HIS A 479 22.32 10.15 3.63
C HIS A 479 22.61 10.52 2.16
N ALA A 480 23.89 10.46 1.78
CA ALA A 480 24.29 10.78 0.42
C ALA A 480 24.02 9.64 -0.57
N VAL A 481 23.90 10.04 -1.82
CA VAL A 481 23.72 9.14 -2.96
C VAL A 481 24.85 9.38 -3.96
N VAL A 482 25.34 8.31 -4.54
CA VAL A 482 26.23 8.36 -5.72
C VAL A 482 25.54 7.63 -6.85
N CYS A 483 25.58 8.23 -8.02
CA CYS A 483 25.24 7.56 -9.26
C CYS A 483 26.39 7.65 -10.25
N ALA A 484 26.68 6.55 -10.93
CA ALA A 484 27.69 6.52 -11.98
C ALA A 484 27.17 5.77 -13.21
N MET A 485 27.57 6.25 -14.37
CA MET A 485 27.37 5.58 -15.66
C MET A 485 28.64 4.81 -16.02
N GLY A 486 28.42 3.63 -16.53
CA GLY A 486 29.54 2.80 -16.98
C GLY A 486 29.07 1.45 -17.45
N GLY A 487 29.98 0.60 -17.64
CA GLY A 487 29.82 -0.77 -18.02
C GLY A 487 31.20 -1.37 -18.18
N GLU A 488 31.32 -2.57 -18.47
CA GLU A 488 32.51 -3.44 -18.50
C GLU A 488 33.88 -2.77 -18.68
#